data_76ca9c9e46643f0e0d6acf4b657ac55e
#
_entry.id   76ca9c9e46643f0e0d6acf4b657ac55e
#
_cell.length_a   1.000
_cell.length_b   1.000
_cell.length_c   1.000
_cell.angle_alpha   90.00
_cell.angle_beta   90.00
_cell.angle_gamma   90.00
#
_symmetry.space_group_name_H-M   'P 1'
#
loop_
_entity.id
_entity.type
_entity.pdbx_description
1 polymer ?
#
loop_
_entity_poly.entity_id
_entity_poly.type
_entity_poly.pdbx_seq_one_letter_code
_entity_poly.pdbx_strand_id
1 'polypeptide(L)'
;MKRLAIAAGNIYLRPETLAAIRNGTVIKGNVLATARVAATLAVKDTFRIIPMCHAIPITAVEVDFDQKNDHIEVTVQVRSVGKTGVEMEALTGVSVALLTIWDMVKSAEKDVQGQYPDTRIDRIRMIRKKKE
;
A
#
# COMPACT_ATOMS: atom_id res chain seq x y z
N MET A 1 4.12 -4.26 -25.77
CA MET A 1 5.09 -3.38 -25.12
C MET A 1 5.07 -3.58 -23.62
N LYS A 2 6.23 -3.75 -23.05
CA LYS A 2 6.34 -3.96 -21.60
C LYS A 2 6.24 -2.64 -20.85
N ARG A 3 5.51 -2.65 -19.76
CA ARG A 3 5.29 -1.49 -18.89
C ARG A 3 5.69 -1.82 -17.47
N LEU A 4 6.26 -0.84 -16.79
CA LEU A 4 6.62 -0.89 -15.39
C LEU A 4 6.18 0.38 -14.71
N ALA A 5 5.59 0.27 -13.52
CA ALA A 5 5.31 1.41 -12.65
C ALA A 5 5.67 1.05 -11.22
N ILE A 6 6.31 1.97 -10.53
CA ILE A 6 6.66 1.83 -9.13
C ILE A 6 6.08 3.04 -8.41
N ALA A 7 5.26 2.79 -7.40
CA ALA A 7 4.69 3.82 -6.54
C ALA A 7 5.06 3.55 -5.09
N ALA A 8 5.04 4.57 -4.27
CA ALA A 8 5.32 4.46 -2.84
C ALA A 8 4.44 5.40 -2.05
N GLY A 9 4.34 5.15 -0.75
CA GLY A 9 3.62 6.01 0.19
C GLY A 9 3.94 5.61 1.62
N ASN A 10 3.61 6.48 2.56
CA ASN A 10 3.97 6.33 3.96
C ASN A 10 2.74 6.30 4.85
N ILE A 11 2.80 5.49 5.92
CA ILE A 11 1.89 5.60 7.04
C ILE A 11 2.71 5.85 8.31
N TYR A 12 2.36 6.92 9.04
CA TYR A 12 2.97 7.28 10.31
C TYR A 12 2.16 6.67 11.44
N LEU A 13 2.84 6.01 12.36
CA LEU A 13 2.24 5.28 13.48
C LEU A 13 3.01 5.56 14.75
N ARG A 14 2.35 5.32 15.88
CA ARG A 14 2.99 5.46 17.19
C ARG A 14 4.10 4.42 17.34
N PRO A 15 5.15 4.73 18.12
CA PRO A 15 6.26 3.79 18.33
C PRO A 15 5.80 2.42 18.86
N GLU A 16 4.82 2.40 19.74
CA GLU A 16 4.28 1.15 20.30
C GLU A 16 3.63 0.28 19.24
N THR A 17 2.93 0.92 18.30
CA THR A 17 2.28 0.22 17.19
C THR A 17 3.32 -0.36 16.23
N LEU A 18 4.34 0.43 15.91
CA LEU A 18 5.44 -0.04 15.06
C LEU A 18 6.15 -1.24 15.69
N ALA A 19 6.37 -1.19 17.00
CA ALA A 19 6.99 -2.30 17.73
C ALA A 19 6.10 -3.55 17.69
N ALA A 20 4.79 -3.40 17.88
CA ALA A 20 3.85 -4.51 17.82
C ALA A 20 3.83 -5.18 16.43
N ILE A 21 3.92 -4.38 15.37
CA ILE A 21 4.00 -4.91 14.01
C ILE A 21 5.28 -5.74 13.84
N ARG A 22 6.45 -5.20 14.28
CA ARG A 22 7.72 -5.91 14.20
C ARG A 22 7.69 -7.23 14.99
N ASN A 23 7.10 -7.18 16.17
CA ASN A 23 7.11 -8.31 17.09
C ASN A 23 5.97 -9.31 16.84
N GLY A 24 5.07 -9.02 15.92
CA GLY A 24 3.96 -9.91 15.60
C GLY A 24 2.92 -10.01 16.71
N THR A 25 2.72 -8.94 17.50
CA THR A 25 1.80 -8.93 18.63
C THR A 25 0.51 -8.18 18.37
N VAL A 26 0.24 -7.78 17.14
CA VAL A 26 -1.01 -7.12 16.77
C VAL A 26 -2.15 -8.14 16.86
N ILE A 27 -3.24 -7.76 17.55
CA ILE A 27 -4.34 -8.69 17.84
C ILE A 27 -4.99 -9.23 16.57
N LYS A 28 -5.17 -8.39 15.53
CA LYS A 28 -5.82 -8.80 14.27
C LYS A 28 -4.96 -9.71 13.40
N GLY A 29 -3.68 -9.90 13.73
CA GLY A 29 -2.81 -10.81 13.02
C GLY A 29 -1.63 -10.14 12.32
N ASN A 30 -1.13 -10.77 11.27
CA ASN A 30 0.04 -10.28 10.54
C ASN A 30 -0.31 -9.12 9.65
N VAL A 31 0.09 -7.91 10.05
CA VAL A 31 -0.28 -6.66 9.40
C VAL A 31 0.28 -6.58 7.99
N LEU A 32 1.59 -6.82 7.84
CA LEU A 32 2.24 -6.63 6.54
C LEU A 32 1.85 -7.72 5.54
N ALA A 33 1.66 -8.95 5.99
CA ALA A 33 1.16 -10.02 5.12
C ALA A 33 -0.24 -9.71 4.61
N THR A 34 -1.12 -9.22 5.48
CA THR A 34 -2.49 -8.84 5.10
C THR A 34 -2.47 -7.67 4.11
N ALA A 35 -1.64 -6.66 4.37
CA ALA A 35 -1.50 -5.51 3.49
C ALA A 35 -0.96 -5.91 2.11
N ARG A 36 -0.03 -6.87 2.05
CA ARG A 36 0.50 -7.37 0.77
C ARG A 36 -0.58 -8.01 -0.07
N VAL A 37 -1.40 -8.85 0.53
CA VAL A 37 -2.52 -9.49 -0.17
C VAL A 37 -3.51 -8.44 -0.66
N ALA A 38 -3.89 -7.50 0.21
CA ALA A 38 -4.84 -6.45 -0.14
C ALA A 38 -4.32 -5.58 -1.28
N ALA A 39 -3.05 -5.20 -1.25
CA ALA A 39 -2.42 -4.42 -2.33
C ALA A 39 -2.46 -5.18 -3.66
N THR A 40 -2.14 -6.47 -3.62
CA THR A 40 -2.15 -7.31 -4.82
C THR A 40 -3.54 -7.39 -5.43
N LEU A 41 -4.57 -7.57 -4.60
CA LEU A 41 -5.96 -7.58 -5.05
C LEU A 41 -6.36 -6.22 -5.63
N ALA A 42 -5.97 -5.13 -4.97
CA ALA A 42 -6.28 -3.77 -5.41
C ALA A 42 -5.66 -3.45 -6.77
N VAL A 43 -4.42 -3.87 -7.00
CA VAL A 43 -3.77 -3.71 -8.30
C VAL A 43 -4.63 -4.36 -9.40
N LYS A 44 -5.06 -5.59 -9.15
CA LYS A 44 -5.85 -6.35 -10.13
C LYS A 44 -7.26 -5.78 -10.33
N ASP A 45 -7.81 -5.13 -9.31
CA ASP A 45 -9.17 -4.58 -9.33
C ASP A 45 -9.22 -3.08 -9.61
N THR A 46 -8.11 -2.45 -9.96
CA THR A 46 -8.04 -1.00 -10.16
C THR A 46 -9.08 -0.52 -11.18
N PHE A 47 -9.27 -1.24 -12.29
CA PHE A 47 -10.24 -0.86 -13.31
C PHE A 47 -11.69 -0.87 -12.79
N ARG A 48 -11.98 -1.57 -11.71
CA ARG A 48 -13.30 -1.59 -11.08
C ARG A 48 -13.54 -0.40 -10.15
N ILE A 49 -12.45 0.25 -9.72
CA ILE A 49 -12.48 1.34 -8.74
C ILE A 49 -12.30 2.69 -9.40
N ILE A 50 -11.37 2.78 -10.33
CA ILE A 50 -11.08 4.01 -11.09
C ILE A 50 -11.89 3.96 -12.40
N PRO A 51 -12.96 4.78 -12.52
CA PRO A 51 -13.96 4.56 -13.57
C PRO A 51 -13.45 4.56 -15.01
N MET A 52 -12.43 5.39 -15.27
CA MET A 52 -11.91 5.54 -16.64
C MET A 52 -10.70 4.65 -16.93
N CYS A 53 -10.30 3.80 -15.98
CA CYS A 53 -9.23 2.85 -16.20
C CYS A 53 -9.73 1.62 -16.93
N HIS A 54 -8.93 1.13 -17.88
CA HIS A 54 -9.21 -0.11 -18.59
C HIS A 54 -8.57 -1.28 -17.86
N ALA A 55 -9.16 -2.46 -18.01
CA ALA A 55 -8.53 -3.69 -17.55
C ALA A 55 -7.27 -3.95 -18.38
N ILE A 56 -6.16 -4.15 -17.68
CA ILE A 56 -4.84 -4.34 -18.30
C ILE A 56 -4.28 -5.68 -17.82
N PRO A 57 -3.66 -6.49 -18.69
CA PRO A 57 -3.01 -7.71 -18.26
C PRO A 57 -1.85 -7.41 -17.32
N ILE A 58 -1.97 -7.82 -16.07
CA ILE A 58 -0.93 -7.64 -15.06
C ILE A 58 -0.06 -8.90 -15.06
N THR A 59 1.23 -8.72 -15.29
CA THR A 59 2.18 -9.85 -15.37
C THR A 59 2.93 -10.08 -14.06
N ALA A 60 3.11 -9.05 -13.24
CA ALA A 60 3.77 -9.18 -11.94
C ALA A 60 3.37 -8.04 -11.01
N VAL A 61 3.25 -8.35 -9.74
CA VAL A 61 3.04 -7.38 -8.65
C VAL A 61 4.02 -7.70 -7.55
N GLU A 62 4.80 -6.70 -7.14
CA GLU A 62 5.71 -6.82 -5.99
C GLU A 62 5.33 -5.74 -4.98
N VAL A 63 5.19 -6.14 -3.72
CA VAL A 63 4.84 -5.24 -2.62
C VAL A 63 5.94 -5.36 -1.56
N ASP A 64 6.57 -4.25 -1.24
CA ASP A 64 7.64 -4.20 -0.25
C ASP A 64 7.30 -3.19 0.83
N PHE A 65 7.76 -3.49 2.04
CA PHE A 65 7.58 -2.64 3.21
C PHE A 65 8.95 -2.32 3.81
N ASP A 66 9.16 -1.04 4.13
CA ASP A 66 10.37 -0.60 4.80
C ASP A 66 9.96 0.11 6.08
N GLN A 67 10.24 -0.52 7.21
CA GLN A 67 9.82 -0.02 8.52
C GLN A 67 10.89 0.90 9.08
N LYS A 68 10.55 2.20 9.16
CA LYS A 68 11.41 3.25 9.67
C LYS A 68 11.11 3.51 11.15
N ASN A 69 11.73 4.56 11.72
CA ASN A 69 11.56 4.91 13.13
C ASN A 69 10.14 5.35 13.49
N ASP A 70 9.47 6.08 12.60
CA ASP A 70 8.17 6.69 12.86
C ASP A 70 7.11 6.34 11.81
N HIS A 71 7.46 5.53 10.81
CA HIS A 71 6.53 5.19 9.73
C HIS A 71 6.94 3.92 9.02
N ILE A 72 6.02 3.41 8.21
CA ILE A 72 6.27 2.34 7.26
C ILE A 72 6.12 2.91 5.87
N GLU A 73 7.12 2.71 5.02
CA GLU A 73 7.03 3.02 3.60
C GLU A 73 6.60 1.77 2.85
N VAL A 74 5.54 1.91 2.07
CA VAL A 74 5.05 0.84 1.19
C VAL A 74 5.48 1.18 -0.23
N THR A 75 6.02 0.21 -0.93
CA THR A 75 6.39 0.32 -2.34
C THR A 75 5.68 -0.78 -3.11
N VAL A 76 5.01 -0.41 -4.20
CA VAL A 76 4.33 -1.38 -5.08
C VAL A 76 4.89 -1.22 -6.48
N GLN A 77 5.37 -2.33 -7.04
CA GLN A 77 5.85 -2.40 -8.41
C GLN A 77 4.90 -3.26 -9.23
N VAL A 78 4.45 -2.73 -10.35
CA VAL A 78 3.52 -3.42 -11.25
C VAL A 78 4.14 -3.52 -12.63
N ARG A 79 4.06 -4.71 -13.21
CA ARG A 79 4.47 -4.97 -14.59
C ARG A 79 3.27 -5.41 -15.41
N SER A 80 3.25 -4.98 -16.67
CA SER A 80 2.20 -5.36 -17.61
C SER A 80 2.75 -5.38 -19.03
N VAL A 81 1.92 -5.87 -19.95
CA VAL A 81 2.16 -5.77 -21.38
C VAL A 81 0.93 -5.13 -22.00
N GLY A 82 1.11 -3.98 -22.67
CA GLY A 82 -0.03 -3.29 -23.24
C GLY A 82 0.30 -1.90 -23.77
N LYS A 83 -0.74 -1.24 -24.27
CA LYS A 83 -0.62 0.10 -24.88
C LYS A 83 -0.60 1.21 -23.85
N THR A 84 -1.15 0.98 -22.65
CA THR A 84 -1.21 1.98 -21.59
C THR A 84 -0.32 1.60 -20.44
N GLY A 85 0.07 2.60 -19.63
CA GLY A 85 0.86 2.37 -18.43
C GLY A 85 0.02 1.81 -17.29
N VAL A 86 0.69 1.49 -16.19
CA VAL A 86 0.10 0.86 -15.00
C VAL A 86 0.31 1.72 -13.75
N GLU A 87 0.37 3.05 -13.93
CA GLU A 87 0.54 3.97 -12.80
C GLU A 87 -0.62 3.88 -11.82
N MET A 88 -1.86 3.85 -12.32
CA MET A 88 -3.04 3.79 -11.45
C MET A 88 -3.09 2.49 -10.66
N GLU A 89 -2.69 1.39 -11.26
CA GLU A 89 -2.57 0.11 -10.57
C GLU A 89 -1.58 0.17 -9.42
N ALA A 90 -0.39 0.74 -9.67
CA ALA A 90 0.63 0.87 -8.64
C ALA A 90 0.17 1.80 -7.51
N LEU A 91 -0.40 2.96 -7.86
CA LEU A 91 -0.89 3.93 -6.86
C LEU A 91 -2.06 3.37 -6.05
N THR A 92 -2.98 2.64 -6.68
CA THR A 92 -4.09 2.01 -5.99
C THR A 92 -3.58 0.93 -5.03
N GLY A 93 -2.60 0.14 -5.47
CA GLY A 93 -1.98 -0.86 -4.60
C GLY A 93 -1.37 -0.25 -3.35
N VAL A 94 -0.59 0.83 -3.50
CA VAL A 94 -0.01 1.56 -2.36
C VAL A 94 -1.11 2.06 -1.42
N SER A 95 -2.12 2.70 -1.98
CA SER A 95 -3.20 3.31 -1.20
C SER A 95 -3.94 2.27 -0.36
N VAL A 96 -4.27 1.13 -0.96
CA VAL A 96 -4.99 0.06 -0.25
C VAL A 96 -4.09 -0.64 0.77
N ALA A 97 -2.80 -0.80 0.48
CA ALA A 97 -1.86 -1.34 1.46
C ALA A 97 -1.82 -0.45 2.71
N LEU A 98 -1.70 0.86 2.53
CA LEU A 98 -1.66 1.82 3.64
C LEU A 98 -2.95 1.82 4.45
N LEU A 99 -4.10 1.78 3.78
CA LEU A 99 -5.39 1.69 4.45
C LEU A 99 -5.55 0.38 5.21
N THR A 100 -5.03 -0.72 4.68
CA THR A 100 -5.08 -2.01 5.34
C THR A 100 -4.24 -2.01 6.61
N ILE A 101 -3.04 -1.41 6.56
CA ILE A 101 -2.21 -1.23 7.77
C ILE A 101 -2.98 -0.44 8.81
N TRP A 102 -3.59 0.69 8.42
CA TRP A 102 -4.40 1.52 9.33
C TRP A 102 -5.51 0.69 9.98
N ASP A 103 -6.28 -0.02 9.17
CA ASP A 103 -7.40 -0.82 9.69
C ASP A 103 -6.94 -1.88 10.69
N MET A 104 -5.82 -2.54 10.38
CA MET A 104 -5.29 -3.60 11.22
C MET A 104 -4.82 -3.11 12.60
N VAL A 105 -4.38 -1.87 12.71
CA VAL A 105 -3.80 -1.32 13.94
C VAL A 105 -4.64 -0.19 14.55
N LYS A 106 -5.81 0.09 14.01
CA LYS A 106 -6.59 1.26 14.43
C LYS A 106 -6.91 1.29 15.93
N SER A 107 -7.12 0.15 16.56
CA SER A 107 -7.44 0.11 17.98
C SER A 107 -6.25 0.58 18.84
N ALA A 108 -5.01 0.33 18.39
CA ALA A 108 -3.80 0.78 19.08
C ALA A 108 -3.50 2.27 18.83
N GLU A 109 -4.00 2.82 17.72
CA GLU A 109 -3.75 4.21 17.34
C GLU A 109 -4.79 5.18 17.85
N LYS A 110 -6.02 4.74 18.12
CA LYS A 110 -7.08 5.60 18.63
C LYS A 110 -6.74 6.14 20.02
N ASP A 111 -7.04 7.43 20.24
CA ASP A 111 -7.00 8.00 21.57
C ASP A 111 -8.32 7.70 22.32
N VAL A 112 -8.44 8.23 23.54
CA VAL A 112 -9.61 7.98 24.40
C VAL A 112 -10.90 8.55 23.82
N GLN A 113 -10.80 9.49 22.88
CA GLN A 113 -11.94 10.10 22.21
C GLN A 113 -12.23 9.46 20.84
N GLY A 114 -11.52 8.38 20.48
CA GLY A 114 -11.71 7.71 19.21
C GLY A 114 -11.08 8.40 18.03
N GLN A 115 -10.14 9.34 18.28
CA GLN A 115 -9.45 10.08 17.22
C GLN A 115 -8.06 9.51 16.96
N TYR A 116 -7.43 10.00 15.89
CA TYR A 116 -6.12 9.51 15.43
C TYR A 116 -5.09 10.64 15.36
N PRO A 117 -4.63 11.16 16.54
CA PRO A 117 -3.74 12.32 16.53
C PRO A 117 -2.35 12.05 15.92
N ASP A 118 -1.92 10.80 15.93
CA ASP A 118 -0.57 10.42 15.50
C ASP A 118 -0.53 9.65 14.19
N THR A 119 -1.68 9.27 13.65
CA THR A 119 -1.76 8.40 12.48
C THR A 119 -2.05 9.22 11.25
N ARG A 120 -1.23 9.05 10.21
CA ARG A 120 -1.51 9.70 8.92
C ARG A 120 -0.88 8.95 7.78
N ILE A 121 -1.49 9.08 6.62
CA ILE A 121 -0.95 8.57 5.34
C ILE A 121 -0.55 9.78 4.52
N ASP A 122 0.67 9.76 3.99
CA ASP A 122 1.13 10.83 3.11
C ASP A 122 2.13 10.32 2.08
N ARG A 123 2.57 11.21 1.20
CA ARG A 123 3.60 10.99 0.20
C ARG A 123 3.29 9.82 -0.75
N ILE A 124 2.01 9.61 -1.06
CA ILE A 124 1.64 8.68 -2.13
C ILE A 124 2.06 9.31 -3.45
N ARG A 125 2.95 8.62 -4.17
CA ARG A 125 3.59 9.20 -5.36
C ARG A 125 4.13 8.12 -6.28
N MET A 126 4.37 8.49 -7.52
CA MET A 126 5.13 7.66 -8.45
C MET A 126 6.62 7.82 -8.16
N ILE A 127 7.31 6.70 -8.04
CA ILE A 127 8.76 6.64 -7.96
C ILE A 127 9.35 6.57 -9.36
N ARG A 128 8.77 5.73 -10.21
CA ARG A 128 9.29 5.50 -11.55
C ARG A 128 8.23 4.88 -12.44
N LYS A 129 8.23 5.26 -13.69
CA LYS A 129 7.50 4.51 -14.73
C LYS A 129 8.46 4.26 -15.88
N LYS A 130 8.29 3.14 -16.54
CA LYS A 130 9.15 2.73 -17.64
C LYS A 130 8.34 2.04 -18.72
N LYS A 131 8.70 2.33 -19.95
CA LYS A 131 8.14 1.75 -21.16
C LYS A 131 9.28 1.07 -21.89
N GLU A 132 9.15 -0.22 -22.09
CA GLU A 132 10.19 -1.03 -22.71
C GLU A 132 9.79 -1.57 -24.06
#